data_3e23c02a4a3ab8056419afc2a18dd280
#
_entry.id   3e23c02a4a3ab8056419afc2a18dd280
#
_cell.length_a   1.000
_cell.length_b   1.000
_cell.length_c   1.000
_cell.angle_alpha   90.00
_cell.angle_beta   90.00
_cell.angle_gamma   90.00
#
_symmetry.space_group_name_H-M   'P 1'
#
loop_
_entity.id
_entity.type
_entity.pdbx_description
1 polymer ?
#
loop_
_entity_poly.entity_id
_entity_poly.type
_entity_poly.pdbx_seq_one_letter_code
_entity_poly.pdbx_strand_id
1 'polypeptide(L)'
;MHAGHIEVTPEHHGNLFFWHFQNRHIANKQRTVIWLNGGPGCSSMDGALMEVGPYRVNKDGTLKYNDGSWDEFANVLFVDNPVGTGFSYVDTDSYIHELKEMADQMIVFLEKWFSIFPEYVHDDLFLAGESYAGQHIPYIAQAILDRNKNSAKNKWNLEGLLIGNGWTSPVDQYLSYLPFAYKHGLIENGSDAGKRVEAQQAICVKDLDAGRKDHVDTSSCEMILQEILRVTQEQSSSGTQCLNMYDVRLRDSYPSCGMNWPPDLEQITPYLRRKDVIQALHIDTDKRTGWTECNGAVGSAFRARNSRPAIELLPGLLEKMPMVLFSGDQDLICNHVGTEELINNLGWNGGKGFETSPGVWAPKRDWTFEDEPAGIYQSARNLTYVVFYNSSHMVPFDYPRRTRDMLDRFLGVDIGSIGGQPADSRIDGEKGLETSVGGHPNSTLAEEAEKDRLQKATWKAYYKSGELALVVVALAAGLWGWFVWRDRRRRAGYQGLFGGRPDGRGDGRESLRGGMGLENFRSKTSNRDVEAADFDENELDDLGPPGDRGHVGMDEERYSLGSGSSDEEDEAHGKAKGHGRQ
;
A
#
# COMPACT_ATOMS: atom_id res chain seq x y z
N MET A 1 1.47 11.51 7.55
CA MET A 1 2.04 10.14 7.60
C MET A 1 1.73 9.54 8.96
N HIS A 2 1.23 8.30 9.00
CA HIS A 2 0.85 7.60 10.23
C HIS A 2 1.34 6.16 10.18
N ALA A 3 1.80 5.61 11.29
CA ALA A 3 2.20 4.22 11.40
C ALA A 3 1.87 3.66 12.78
N GLY A 4 1.65 2.37 12.89
CA GLY A 4 1.35 1.71 14.16
C GLY A 4 0.67 0.36 13.98
N HIS A 5 0.14 -0.17 15.08
CA HIS A 5 -0.51 -1.46 15.13
C HIS A 5 -1.99 -1.33 15.41
N ILE A 6 -2.80 -2.16 14.77
CA ILE A 6 -4.24 -2.29 15.06
C ILE A 6 -4.54 -3.75 15.39
N GLU A 7 -5.05 -3.98 16.58
CA GLU A 7 -5.45 -5.29 17.05
C GLU A 7 -6.65 -5.82 16.27
N VAL A 8 -6.53 -7.04 15.73
CA VAL A 8 -7.58 -7.70 14.92
C VAL A 8 -8.13 -8.97 15.58
N THR A 9 -7.34 -9.64 16.43
CA THR A 9 -7.75 -10.83 17.19
C THR A 9 -7.24 -10.72 18.64
N PRO A 10 -8.02 -10.07 19.55
CA PRO A 10 -7.62 -9.86 20.94
C PRO A 10 -7.30 -11.15 21.70
N GLU A 11 -8.04 -12.23 21.41
CA GLU A 11 -7.90 -13.54 22.03
C GLU A 11 -6.56 -14.25 21.71
N HIS A 12 -5.84 -13.77 20.68
CA HIS A 12 -4.57 -14.33 20.21
C HIS A 12 -3.48 -13.25 20.08
N HIS A 13 -3.67 -12.08 20.69
CA HIS A 13 -2.79 -10.92 20.59
C HIS A 13 -2.44 -10.55 19.13
N GLY A 14 -3.35 -10.83 18.18
CA GLY A 14 -3.11 -10.59 16.75
C GLY A 14 -3.26 -9.13 16.39
N ASN A 15 -2.20 -8.55 15.84
CA ASN A 15 -2.13 -7.16 15.42
C ASN A 15 -1.61 -7.06 14.00
N LEU A 16 -2.24 -6.21 13.18
CA LEU A 16 -1.71 -5.80 11.88
C LEU A 16 -0.99 -4.47 12.01
N PHE A 17 0.23 -4.42 11.50
CA PHE A 17 1.01 -3.20 11.35
C PHE A 17 0.61 -2.50 10.06
N PHE A 18 0.56 -1.16 10.10
CA PHE A 18 0.34 -0.33 8.93
C PHE A 18 1.30 0.84 8.87
N TRP A 19 1.58 1.30 7.64
CA TRP A 19 2.25 2.56 7.36
C TRP A 19 1.47 3.31 6.29
N HIS A 20 0.97 4.50 6.64
CA HIS A 20 0.14 5.34 5.81
C HIS A 20 0.89 6.59 5.37
N PHE A 21 0.89 6.87 4.08
CA PHE A 21 1.37 8.11 3.49
C PHE A 21 0.19 8.88 2.91
N GLN A 22 0.10 10.15 3.29
CA GLN A 22 -0.92 11.04 2.76
C GLN A 22 -0.53 11.49 1.36
N ASN A 23 -1.53 11.64 0.48
CA ASN A 23 -1.34 12.16 -0.87
C ASN A 23 -0.74 13.55 -0.84
N ARG A 24 0.17 13.83 -1.78
CA ARG A 24 0.81 15.15 -1.91
C ARG A 24 -0.08 16.16 -2.61
N HIS A 25 -0.90 15.70 -3.54
CA HIS A 25 -1.81 16.53 -4.32
C HIS A 25 -3.21 15.92 -4.37
N ILE A 26 -4.22 16.79 -4.42
CA ILE A 26 -5.61 16.40 -4.64
C ILE A 26 -6.00 16.87 -6.05
N ALA A 27 -5.93 15.96 -7.01
CA ALA A 27 -6.42 16.21 -8.35
C ALA A 27 -7.84 15.65 -8.48
N ASN A 28 -8.84 16.52 -8.51
CA ASN A 28 -10.28 16.25 -8.66
C ASN A 28 -10.95 15.45 -7.52
N LYS A 29 -10.34 14.43 -6.92
CA LYS A 29 -10.94 13.56 -5.88
C LYS A 29 -9.92 13.15 -4.82
N GLN A 30 -10.41 12.79 -3.64
CA GLN A 30 -9.64 12.07 -2.61
C GLN A 30 -9.67 10.56 -2.89
N ARG A 31 -8.52 9.92 -2.75
CA ARG A 31 -8.33 8.49 -3.03
C ARG A 31 -7.42 7.86 -1.98
N THR A 32 -7.72 6.63 -1.62
CA THR A 32 -6.86 5.81 -0.76
C THR A 32 -6.59 4.47 -1.44
N VAL A 33 -5.33 4.16 -1.67
CA VAL A 33 -4.85 2.87 -2.18
C VAL A 33 -4.31 2.06 -1.02
N ILE A 34 -4.84 0.86 -0.78
CA ILE A 34 -4.29 -0.11 0.15
C ILE A 34 -3.38 -1.05 -0.64
N TRP A 35 -2.09 -1.08 -0.29
CA TRP A 35 -1.10 -1.95 -0.91
C TRP A 35 -0.79 -3.17 -0.05
N LEU A 36 -0.73 -4.33 -0.69
CA LEU A 36 -0.41 -5.62 -0.09
C LEU A 36 0.66 -6.33 -0.91
N ASN A 37 1.78 -6.70 -0.29
CA ASN A 37 2.71 -7.66 -0.87
C ASN A 37 2.19 -9.10 -0.67
N GLY A 38 2.82 -10.05 -1.31
CA GLY A 38 2.37 -11.44 -1.39
C GLY A 38 3.03 -12.39 -0.39
N GLY A 39 3.70 -13.39 -0.89
CA GLY A 39 4.34 -14.46 -0.15
C GLY A 39 3.59 -15.79 -0.31
N PRO A 40 2.66 -16.20 0.59
CA PRO A 40 2.11 -15.45 1.72
C PRO A 40 3.09 -15.26 2.87
N GLY A 41 2.91 -14.16 3.59
CA GLY A 41 3.74 -13.83 4.74
C GLY A 41 4.92 -12.88 4.45
N CYS A 42 4.97 -12.23 3.26
CA CYS A 42 5.93 -11.18 2.95
C CYS A 42 5.39 -9.79 3.26
N SER A 43 6.27 -8.94 3.76
CA SER A 43 5.95 -7.62 4.33
C SER A 43 5.60 -6.59 3.25
N SER A 44 4.57 -5.81 3.47
CA SER A 44 4.25 -4.67 2.60
C SER A 44 5.21 -3.48 2.76
N MET A 45 6.22 -3.61 3.62
CA MET A 45 7.34 -2.66 3.66
C MET A 45 8.24 -2.78 2.41
N ASP A 46 8.18 -3.89 1.68
CA ASP A 46 8.79 -4.02 0.36
C ASP A 46 8.15 -3.04 -0.61
N GLY A 47 6.82 -3.03 -0.69
CA GLY A 47 6.07 -2.03 -1.44
C GLY A 47 6.36 -0.60 -1.01
N ALA A 48 6.50 -0.36 0.30
CA ALA A 48 6.73 0.97 0.85
C ALA A 48 8.14 1.51 0.54
N LEU A 49 9.18 0.67 0.53
CA LEU A 49 10.58 1.09 0.43
C LEU A 49 11.30 0.65 -0.84
N MET A 50 10.70 -0.24 -1.64
CA MET A 50 11.29 -0.70 -2.91
C MET A 50 10.41 -0.46 -4.13
N GLU A 51 9.09 -0.21 -3.97
CA GLU A 51 8.17 -0.18 -5.09
C GLU A 51 7.38 1.13 -5.19
N VAL A 52 6.21 1.19 -4.57
CA VAL A 52 5.22 2.25 -4.78
C VAL A 52 5.25 3.37 -3.75
N GLY A 53 6.00 3.18 -2.66
CA GLY A 53 6.10 4.20 -1.60
C GLY A 53 7.04 5.36 -1.96
N PRO A 54 6.98 6.46 -1.16
CA PRO A 54 7.65 7.72 -1.49
C PRO A 54 9.17 7.67 -1.35
N TYR A 55 9.72 6.71 -0.63
CA TYR A 55 11.15 6.70 -0.32
C TYR A 55 11.82 5.37 -0.70
N ARG A 56 13.11 5.47 -1.02
CA ARG A 56 14.05 4.35 -1.19
C ARG A 56 15.16 4.47 -0.17
N VAL A 57 15.67 3.35 0.31
CA VAL A 57 16.80 3.31 1.25
C VAL A 57 18.11 3.27 0.46
N ASN A 58 19.01 4.22 0.71
CA ASN A 58 20.35 4.23 0.15
C ASN A 58 21.27 3.23 0.90
N LYS A 59 22.42 2.89 0.31
CA LYS A 59 23.43 2.00 0.93
C LYS A 59 23.99 2.51 2.28
N ASP A 60 23.96 3.80 2.50
CA ASP A 60 24.36 4.43 3.76
C ASP A 60 23.24 4.51 4.81
N GLY A 61 22.04 4.00 4.48
CA GLY A 61 20.87 4.01 5.34
C GLY A 61 20.12 5.33 5.37
N THR A 62 20.45 6.28 4.49
CA THR A 62 19.66 7.49 4.26
C THR A 62 18.49 7.19 3.32
N LEU A 63 17.49 8.07 3.31
CA LEU A 63 16.35 7.98 2.41
C LEU A 63 16.53 8.89 1.20
N LYS A 64 16.18 8.40 0.03
CA LYS A 64 16.01 9.20 -1.18
C LYS A 64 14.55 9.14 -1.64
N TYR A 65 14.08 10.24 -2.25
CA TYR A 65 12.74 10.31 -2.81
C TYR A 65 12.58 9.34 -4.00
N ASN A 66 11.41 8.71 -4.10
CA ASN A 66 11.01 7.86 -5.22
C ASN A 66 10.14 8.65 -6.20
N ASP A 67 10.68 8.92 -7.36
CA ASP A 67 10.09 9.77 -8.40
C ASP A 67 8.78 9.25 -8.99
N GLY A 68 8.53 7.96 -8.91
CA GLY A 68 7.30 7.32 -9.38
C GLY A 68 6.39 6.85 -8.26
N SER A 69 6.48 7.45 -7.06
CA SER A 69 5.68 6.99 -5.93
C SER A 69 4.19 7.28 -6.10
N TRP A 70 3.37 6.40 -5.55
CA TRP A 70 1.92 6.42 -5.73
C TRP A 70 1.20 7.42 -4.81
N ASP A 71 1.92 8.01 -3.86
CA ASP A 71 1.38 9.04 -2.96
C ASP A 71 1.22 10.43 -3.61
N GLU A 72 1.51 10.57 -4.89
CA GLU A 72 1.31 11.85 -5.59
C GLU A 72 -0.15 12.31 -5.56
N PHE A 73 -1.09 11.41 -5.96
CA PHE A 73 -2.51 11.73 -6.10
C PHE A 73 -3.43 10.81 -5.29
N ALA A 74 -2.88 9.91 -4.50
CA ALA A 74 -3.64 9.03 -3.62
C ALA A 74 -2.93 8.85 -2.29
N ASN A 75 -3.68 8.74 -1.21
CA ASN A 75 -3.14 8.20 0.03
C ASN A 75 -2.71 6.76 -0.21
N VAL A 76 -1.58 6.33 0.34
CA VAL A 76 -1.13 4.94 0.23
C VAL A 76 -1.02 4.34 1.62
N LEU A 77 -1.76 3.25 1.85
CA LEU A 77 -1.80 2.51 3.09
C LEU A 77 -1.16 1.13 2.88
N PHE A 78 0.04 0.95 3.41
CA PHE A 78 0.71 -0.35 3.44
C PHE A 78 0.28 -1.12 4.68
N VAL A 79 -0.06 -2.41 4.52
CA VAL A 79 -0.47 -3.26 5.64
C VAL A 79 0.33 -4.56 5.59
N ASP A 80 1.04 -4.87 6.66
CA ASP A 80 1.69 -6.18 6.83
C ASP A 80 0.62 -7.23 7.09
N ASN A 81 0.27 -7.99 6.06
CA ASN A 81 -0.84 -8.95 6.04
C ASN A 81 -0.36 -10.33 5.55
N PRO A 82 -0.78 -11.42 6.21
CA PRO A 82 -1.63 -11.54 7.41
C PRO A 82 -0.89 -11.31 8.74
N VAL A 83 -1.55 -11.54 9.88
CA VAL A 83 -0.91 -11.45 11.21
C VAL A 83 0.34 -12.32 11.30
N GLY A 84 1.40 -11.80 11.90
CA GLY A 84 2.72 -12.44 11.95
C GLY A 84 3.69 -12.03 10.84
N THR A 85 3.23 -11.35 9.80
CA THR A 85 4.03 -10.85 8.67
C THR A 85 4.75 -9.57 9.04
N GLY A 86 6.02 -9.40 8.61
CA GLY A 86 6.76 -8.15 8.79
C GLY A 86 6.79 -7.66 10.23
N PHE A 87 6.22 -6.49 10.48
CA PHE A 87 6.01 -5.94 11.82
C PHE A 87 4.72 -6.43 12.50
N SER A 88 3.77 -7.00 11.77
CA SER A 88 2.58 -7.63 12.36
C SER A 88 2.95 -8.81 13.24
N TYR A 89 2.15 -9.10 14.25
CA TYR A 89 2.42 -10.21 15.17
C TYR A 89 1.13 -10.89 15.64
N VAL A 90 1.27 -12.10 16.15
CA VAL A 90 0.23 -12.94 16.73
C VAL A 90 0.91 -13.98 17.62
N ASP A 91 0.18 -14.65 18.49
CA ASP A 91 0.69 -15.81 19.22
C ASP A 91 1.15 -16.90 18.25
N THR A 92 2.26 -17.58 18.55
CA THR A 92 2.95 -18.47 17.61
C THR A 92 2.16 -19.73 17.24
N ASP A 93 1.11 -20.06 17.98
CA ASP A 93 0.18 -21.16 17.72
C ASP A 93 -1.14 -20.70 17.05
N SER A 94 -1.21 -19.43 16.65
CA SER A 94 -2.45 -18.78 16.21
C SER A 94 -2.32 -18.12 14.83
N TYR A 95 -1.36 -18.57 14.02
CA TYR A 95 -1.29 -18.18 12.61
C TYR A 95 -2.54 -18.64 11.87
N ILE A 96 -3.05 -17.78 10.99
CA ILE A 96 -4.24 -18.11 10.18
C ILE A 96 -3.90 -19.02 9.00
N HIS A 97 -4.90 -19.72 8.49
CA HIS A 97 -4.73 -20.77 7.50
C HIS A 97 -5.46 -20.52 6.17
N GLU A 98 -6.50 -19.69 6.17
CA GLU A 98 -7.45 -19.58 5.08
C GLU A 98 -7.64 -18.14 4.61
N LEU A 99 -7.93 -17.96 3.31
CA LEU A 99 -8.14 -16.65 2.69
C LEU A 99 -9.31 -15.88 3.30
N LYS A 100 -10.37 -16.60 3.70
CA LYS A 100 -11.51 -15.95 4.36
C LYS A 100 -11.16 -15.39 5.73
N GLU A 101 -10.38 -16.12 6.52
CA GLU A 101 -9.91 -15.66 7.85
C GLU A 101 -9.09 -14.36 7.70
N MET A 102 -8.18 -14.34 6.72
CA MET A 102 -7.39 -13.17 6.38
C MET A 102 -8.27 -11.98 6.00
N ALA A 103 -9.27 -12.19 5.14
CA ALA A 103 -10.19 -11.14 4.72
C ALA A 103 -11.06 -10.63 5.89
N ASP A 104 -11.53 -11.51 6.77
CA ASP A 104 -12.29 -11.13 7.96
C ASP A 104 -11.42 -10.25 8.91
N GLN A 105 -10.15 -10.60 9.13
CA GLN A 105 -9.22 -9.79 9.93
C GLN A 105 -8.96 -8.42 9.28
N MET A 106 -8.84 -8.37 7.95
CA MET A 106 -8.69 -7.09 7.24
C MET A 106 -9.93 -6.21 7.39
N ILE A 107 -11.15 -6.76 7.41
CA ILE A 107 -12.37 -5.98 7.70
C ILE A 107 -12.33 -5.41 9.13
N VAL A 108 -11.91 -6.19 10.13
CA VAL A 108 -11.73 -5.69 11.52
C VAL A 108 -10.70 -4.57 11.56
N PHE A 109 -9.57 -4.74 10.87
CA PHE A 109 -8.54 -3.72 10.74
C PHE A 109 -9.11 -2.42 10.17
N LEU A 110 -9.79 -2.49 9.02
CA LEU A 110 -10.34 -1.31 8.34
C LEU A 110 -11.44 -0.62 9.16
N GLU A 111 -12.30 -1.36 9.87
CA GLU A 111 -13.30 -0.76 10.79
C GLU A 111 -12.63 0.07 11.89
N LYS A 112 -11.56 -0.46 12.49
CA LYS A 112 -10.80 0.24 13.51
C LYS A 112 -9.99 1.39 12.92
N TRP A 113 -9.36 1.19 11.75
CA TRP A 113 -8.56 2.21 11.06
C TRP A 113 -9.42 3.43 10.69
N PHE A 114 -10.58 3.25 10.05
CA PHE A 114 -11.51 4.34 9.75
C PHE A 114 -12.17 4.97 10.99
N SER A 115 -12.18 4.26 12.13
CA SER A 115 -12.61 4.86 13.39
C SER A 115 -11.54 5.79 13.97
N ILE A 116 -10.25 5.48 13.75
CA ILE A 116 -9.11 6.31 14.17
C ILE A 116 -8.91 7.48 13.21
N PHE A 117 -9.08 7.25 11.91
CA PHE A 117 -8.88 8.20 10.82
C PHE A 117 -10.18 8.41 10.02
N PRO A 118 -11.21 9.05 10.61
CA PRO A 118 -12.53 9.18 9.98
C PRO A 118 -12.53 10.06 8.72
N GLU A 119 -11.51 10.89 8.53
CA GLU A 119 -11.33 11.74 7.35
C GLU A 119 -11.20 10.97 6.05
N TYR A 120 -10.70 9.72 6.08
CA TYR A 120 -10.51 8.87 4.89
C TYR A 120 -11.70 7.95 4.58
N VAL A 121 -12.74 7.90 5.43
CA VAL A 121 -13.86 6.96 5.27
C VAL A 121 -14.69 7.18 4.00
N HIS A 122 -14.59 8.37 3.42
CA HIS A 122 -15.31 8.77 2.21
C HIS A 122 -14.43 8.82 0.95
N ASP A 123 -13.16 8.45 1.07
CA ASP A 123 -12.27 8.39 -0.08
C ASP A 123 -12.72 7.30 -1.05
N ASP A 124 -12.42 7.51 -2.35
CA ASP A 124 -12.47 6.43 -3.32
C ASP A 124 -11.37 5.42 -2.95
N LEU A 125 -11.78 4.20 -2.57
CA LEU A 125 -10.90 3.15 -2.06
C LEU A 125 -10.47 2.22 -3.19
N PHE A 126 -9.19 1.89 -3.25
CA PHE A 126 -8.61 0.94 -4.19
C PHE A 126 -7.78 -0.09 -3.43
N LEU A 127 -7.84 -1.35 -3.87
CA LEU A 127 -6.95 -2.40 -3.37
C LEU A 127 -5.91 -2.69 -4.43
N ALA A 128 -4.65 -2.68 -4.05
CA ALA A 128 -3.52 -2.93 -4.92
C ALA A 128 -2.52 -3.87 -4.26
N GLY A 129 -1.74 -4.56 -5.07
CA GLY A 129 -0.67 -5.43 -4.57
C GLY A 129 -0.12 -6.34 -5.65
N GLU A 130 0.76 -7.25 -5.25
CA GLU A 130 1.44 -8.15 -6.18
C GLU A 130 1.54 -9.58 -5.68
N SER A 131 1.92 -10.50 -6.58
CA SER A 131 2.24 -11.87 -6.23
C SER A 131 1.05 -12.58 -5.58
N TYR A 132 1.21 -13.20 -4.42
CA TYR A 132 0.13 -13.87 -3.69
C TYR A 132 -1.00 -12.91 -3.27
N ALA A 133 -0.80 -11.59 -3.34
CA ALA A 133 -1.91 -10.64 -3.19
C ALA A 133 -2.99 -10.80 -4.27
N GLY A 134 -2.70 -11.51 -5.36
CA GLY A 134 -3.69 -12.00 -6.32
C GLY A 134 -4.76 -12.91 -5.71
N GLN A 135 -4.44 -13.61 -4.61
CA GLN A 135 -5.43 -14.32 -3.79
C GLN A 135 -6.05 -13.39 -2.74
N HIS A 136 -5.25 -12.54 -2.09
CA HIS A 136 -5.72 -11.69 -0.99
C HIS A 136 -6.75 -10.65 -1.43
N ILE A 137 -6.45 -9.90 -2.49
CA ILE A 137 -7.24 -8.74 -2.94
C ILE A 137 -8.68 -9.11 -3.30
N PRO A 138 -8.97 -10.15 -4.10
CA PRO A 138 -10.35 -10.49 -4.43
C PRO A 138 -11.17 -10.93 -3.20
N TYR A 139 -10.57 -11.63 -2.24
CA TYR A 139 -11.23 -12.01 -1.00
C TYR A 139 -11.54 -10.80 -0.12
N ILE A 140 -10.61 -9.86 0.02
CA ILE A 140 -10.83 -8.61 0.75
C ILE A 140 -11.89 -7.75 0.05
N ALA A 141 -11.84 -7.63 -1.28
CA ALA A 141 -12.84 -6.91 -2.05
C ALA A 141 -14.24 -7.48 -1.85
N GLN A 142 -14.39 -8.81 -1.93
CA GLN A 142 -15.65 -9.48 -1.67
C GLN A 142 -16.15 -9.23 -0.23
N ALA A 143 -15.25 -9.30 0.77
CA ALA A 143 -15.59 -9.04 2.17
C ALA A 143 -16.04 -7.58 2.39
N ILE A 144 -15.42 -6.60 1.73
CA ILE A 144 -15.86 -5.19 1.76
C ILE A 144 -17.25 -5.04 1.14
N LEU A 145 -17.52 -5.67 -0.01
CA LEU A 145 -18.83 -5.63 -0.65
C LEU A 145 -19.90 -6.26 0.24
N ASP A 146 -19.61 -7.37 0.90
CA ASP A 146 -20.54 -8.06 1.79
C ASP A 146 -20.76 -7.27 3.09
N ARG A 147 -19.73 -6.69 3.65
CA ARG A 147 -19.84 -5.74 4.77
C ARG A 147 -20.75 -4.56 4.39
N ASN A 148 -20.57 -3.98 3.20
CA ASN A 148 -21.36 -2.86 2.73
C ASN A 148 -22.84 -3.18 2.50
N LYS A 149 -23.19 -4.43 2.19
CA LYS A 149 -24.59 -4.91 2.10
C LYS A 149 -25.24 -5.02 3.48
N ASN A 150 -24.47 -5.47 4.48
CA ASN A 150 -24.98 -5.87 5.79
C ASN A 150 -24.85 -4.80 6.87
N SER A 151 -24.06 -3.74 6.63
CA SER A 151 -23.81 -2.71 7.62
C SER A 151 -24.80 -1.54 7.48
N ALA A 152 -25.35 -1.11 8.63
CA ALA A 152 -26.04 0.18 8.75
C ALA A 152 -25.09 1.38 8.84
N LYS A 153 -23.79 1.12 9.00
CA LYS A 153 -22.72 2.14 9.07
C LYS A 153 -22.38 2.68 7.67
N ASN A 154 -21.50 3.68 7.62
CA ASN A 154 -20.97 4.23 6.38
C ASN A 154 -20.43 3.12 5.47
N LYS A 155 -20.84 3.14 4.22
CA LYS A 155 -20.29 2.26 3.18
C LYS A 155 -18.92 2.75 2.80
N TRP A 156 -18.00 1.81 2.57
CA TRP A 156 -16.70 2.12 1.99
C TRP A 156 -16.82 2.10 0.47
N ASN A 157 -16.30 3.13 -0.17
CA ASN A 157 -16.46 3.32 -1.61
C ASN A 157 -15.35 2.59 -2.38
N LEU A 158 -15.45 1.25 -2.48
CA LEU A 158 -14.49 0.44 -3.21
C LEU A 158 -14.69 0.63 -4.73
N GLU A 159 -13.73 1.30 -5.38
CA GLU A 159 -13.82 1.75 -6.77
C GLU A 159 -13.00 0.91 -7.75
N GLY A 160 -12.00 0.16 -7.29
CA GLY A 160 -11.22 -0.66 -8.20
C GLY A 160 -10.14 -1.52 -7.56
N LEU A 161 -9.59 -2.45 -8.36
CA LEU A 161 -8.56 -3.39 -7.95
C LEU A 161 -7.36 -3.32 -8.92
N LEU A 162 -6.12 -3.41 -8.39
CA LEU A 162 -4.89 -3.48 -9.18
C LEU A 162 -4.05 -4.67 -8.69
N ILE A 163 -3.76 -5.62 -9.56
CA ILE A 163 -3.02 -6.84 -9.20
C ILE A 163 -1.85 -7.00 -10.17
N GLY A 164 -0.63 -6.84 -9.64
CA GLY A 164 0.62 -6.99 -10.36
C GLY A 164 1.21 -8.39 -10.22
N ASN A 165 1.63 -9.01 -11.31
CA ASN A 165 2.25 -10.35 -11.30
C ASN A 165 1.53 -11.28 -10.32
N GLY A 166 0.19 -11.28 -10.36
CA GLY A 166 -0.66 -11.86 -9.33
C GLY A 166 -0.80 -13.37 -9.48
N TRP A 167 -0.69 -14.09 -8.36
CA TRP A 167 -1.07 -15.49 -8.26
C TRP A 167 -2.58 -15.57 -8.04
N THR A 168 -3.36 -15.79 -9.11
CA THR A 168 -4.84 -15.66 -9.07
C THR A 168 -5.55 -16.94 -9.54
N SER A 169 -5.04 -17.56 -10.61
CA SER A 169 -5.54 -18.82 -11.18
C SER A 169 -4.43 -19.86 -11.20
N PRO A 170 -4.32 -20.69 -10.15
CA PRO A 170 -3.26 -21.68 -10.05
C PRO A 170 -3.18 -22.61 -11.26
N VAL A 171 -4.31 -23.08 -11.77
CA VAL A 171 -4.35 -24.01 -12.93
C VAL A 171 -3.69 -23.40 -14.16
N ASP A 172 -4.10 -22.19 -14.56
CA ASP A 172 -3.56 -21.53 -15.74
C ASP A 172 -2.09 -21.16 -15.55
N GLN A 173 -1.73 -20.72 -14.34
CA GLN A 173 -0.38 -20.24 -14.04
C GLN A 173 0.63 -21.39 -13.87
N TYR A 174 0.29 -22.50 -13.23
CA TYR A 174 1.17 -23.67 -13.19
C TYR A 174 1.48 -24.21 -14.60
N LEU A 175 0.47 -24.27 -15.46
CA LEU A 175 0.63 -24.80 -16.81
C LEU A 175 1.36 -23.84 -17.75
N SER A 176 1.54 -22.58 -17.36
CA SER A 176 2.26 -21.57 -18.13
C SER A 176 3.78 -21.61 -17.96
N TYR A 177 4.32 -22.25 -16.92
CA TYR A 177 5.75 -22.26 -16.64
C TYR A 177 6.59 -22.79 -17.81
N LEU A 178 6.22 -23.93 -18.35
CA LEU A 178 6.96 -24.51 -19.46
C LEU A 178 6.80 -23.74 -20.78
N PRO A 179 5.59 -23.32 -21.19
CA PRO A 179 5.42 -22.39 -22.33
C PRO A 179 6.23 -21.10 -22.20
N PHE A 180 6.27 -20.51 -21.01
CA PHE A 180 7.10 -19.34 -20.74
C PHE A 180 8.59 -19.66 -20.93
N ALA A 181 9.08 -20.76 -20.33
CA ALA A 181 10.48 -21.16 -20.44
C ALA A 181 10.91 -21.40 -21.90
N TYR A 182 10.06 -22.00 -22.72
CA TYR A 182 10.31 -22.17 -24.16
C TYR A 182 10.30 -20.84 -24.92
N LYS A 183 9.30 -19.98 -24.65
CA LYS A 183 9.14 -18.67 -25.28
C LYS A 183 10.35 -17.75 -25.03
N HIS A 184 10.90 -17.80 -23.81
CA HIS A 184 12.07 -17.00 -23.41
C HIS A 184 13.42 -17.68 -23.68
N GLY A 185 13.43 -18.86 -24.33
CA GLY A 185 14.66 -19.58 -24.67
C GLY A 185 15.45 -20.07 -23.43
N LEU A 186 14.80 -20.18 -22.27
CA LEU A 186 15.41 -20.68 -21.04
C LEU A 186 15.68 -22.19 -21.12
N ILE A 187 14.84 -22.90 -21.85
CA ILE A 187 14.92 -24.33 -22.15
C ILE A 187 14.64 -24.52 -23.64
N GLU A 188 15.42 -25.36 -24.28
CA GLU A 188 15.19 -25.73 -25.69
C GLU A 188 14.11 -26.80 -25.78
N ASN A 189 13.12 -26.59 -26.64
CA ASN A 189 12.05 -27.56 -26.89
C ASN A 189 12.63 -28.87 -27.45
N GLY A 190 12.19 -30.02 -26.91
CA GLY A 190 12.65 -31.35 -27.26
C GLY A 190 14.02 -31.75 -26.67
N SER A 191 14.70 -30.86 -25.94
CA SER A 191 15.91 -31.19 -25.17
C SER A 191 15.61 -32.15 -24.01
N ASP A 192 16.66 -32.74 -23.42
CA ASP A 192 16.49 -33.61 -22.26
C ASP A 192 16.01 -32.81 -21.03
N ALA A 193 16.41 -31.53 -20.92
CA ALA A 193 15.87 -30.61 -19.92
C ALA A 193 14.35 -30.38 -20.12
N GLY A 194 13.94 -30.08 -21.36
CA GLY A 194 12.53 -29.91 -21.71
C GLY A 194 11.69 -31.15 -21.38
N LYS A 195 12.13 -32.34 -21.78
CA LYS A 195 11.42 -33.60 -21.48
C LYS A 195 11.24 -33.85 -19.99
N ARG A 196 12.20 -33.44 -19.14
CA ARG A 196 12.09 -33.58 -17.68
C ARG A 196 11.01 -32.66 -17.11
N VAL A 197 10.96 -31.41 -17.56
CA VAL A 197 9.90 -30.46 -17.13
C VAL A 197 8.53 -30.90 -17.69
N GLU A 198 8.46 -31.41 -18.94
CA GLU A 198 7.24 -32.00 -19.51
C GLU A 198 6.72 -33.17 -18.68
N ALA A 199 7.61 -34.05 -18.22
CA ALA A 199 7.24 -35.16 -17.35
C ALA A 199 6.67 -34.68 -16.00
N GLN A 200 7.28 -33.64 -15.40
CA GLN A 200 6.75 -33.03 -14.17
C GLN A 200 5.39 -32.34 -14.40
N GLN A 201 5.24 -31.64 -15.52
CA GLN A 201 3.95 -31.04 -15.90
C GLN A 201 2.87 -32.10 -16.10
N ALA A 202 3.20 -33.26 -16.67
CA ALA A 202 2.24 -34.37 -16.81
C ALA A 202 1.76 -34.92 -15.45
N ILE A 203 2.64 -34.96 -14.44
CA ILE A 203 2.26 -35.32 -13.05
C ILE A 203 1.29 -34.27 -12.48
N CYS A 204 1.60 -32.97 -12.63
CA CYS A 204 0.70 -31.88 -12.23
C CYS A 204 -0.68 -32.01 -12.89
N VAL A 205 -0.76 -32.17 -14.21
CA VAL A 205 -2.04 -32.31 -14.94
C VAL A 205 -2.84 -33.48 -14.39
N LYS A 206 -2.21 -34.62 -14.12
CA LYS A 206 -2.88 -35.79 -13.53
C LYS A 206 -3.51 -35.47 -12.17
N ASP A 207 -2.81 -34.74 -11.33
CA ASP A 207 -3.32 -34.36 -10.00
C ASP A 207 -4.45 -33.31 -10.11
N LEU A 208 -4.29 -32.34 -11.01
CA LEU A 208 -5.38 -31.39 -11.29
C LEU A 208 -6.64 -32.08 -11.79
N ASP A 209 -6.52 -33.08 -12.67
CA ASP A 209 -7.64 -33.86 -13.19
C ASP A 209 -8.23 -34.82 -12.13
N ALA A 210 -7.46 -35.18 -11.12
CA ALA A 210 -7.93 -35.95 -9.96
C ALA A 210 -8.73 -35.12 -8.94
N GLY A 211 -9.00 -33.82 -9.21
CA GLY A 211 -9.87 -32.97 -8.38
C GLY A 211 -9.15 -31.83 -7.67
N ARG A 212 -7.88 -31.55 -8.01
CA ARG A 212 -7.10 -30.47 -7.37
C ARG A 212 -7.21 -29.11 -8.07
N LYS A 213 -8.09 -28.96 -9.06
CA LYS A 213 -8.31 -27.69 -9.77
C LYS A 213 -8.88 -26.59 -8.86
N ASP A 214 -9.55 -26.99 -7.79
CA ASP A 214 -10.21 -26.10 -6.83
C ASP A 214 -9.30 -25.69 -5.66
N HIS A 215 -8.00 -26.06 -5.69
CA HIS A 215 -7.04 -25.73 -4.66
C HIS A 215 -6.18 -24.54 -5.08
N VAL A 216 -5.82 -23.70 -4.11
CA VAL A 216 -4.88 -22.58 -4.33
C VAL A 216 -3.47 -23.09 -4.56
N ASP A 217 -3.04 -24.12 -3.79
CA ASP A 217 -1.72 -24.72 -3.90
C ASP A 217 -1.83 -26.21 -4.25
N THR A 218 -1.00 -26.66 -5.20
CA THR A 218 -0.89 -28.05 -5.60
C THR A 218 0.60 -28.42 -5.71
N SER A 219 1.11 -29.17 -4.74
CA SER A 219 2.55 -29.44 -4.61
C SER A 219 3.18 -30.06 -5.86
N SER A 220 2.50 -30.99 -6.53
CA SER A 220 3.00 -31.57 -7.78
C SER A 220 3.14 -30.54 -8.91
N CYS A 221 2.36 -29.47 -8.89
CA CYS A 221 2.42 -28.40 -9.86
C CYS A 221 3.50 -27.37 -9.52
N GLU A 222 3.71 -27.08 -8.23
CA GLU A 222 4.83 -26.23 -7.76
C GLU A 222 6.20 -26.82 -8.18
N MET A 223 6.29 -28.14 -8.22
CA MET A 223 7.50 -28.84 -8.67
C MET A 223 7.87 -28.58 -10.14
N ILE A 224 6.98 -28.02 -10.99
CA ILE A 224 7.32 -27.62 -12.36
C ILE A 224 8.34 -26.49 -12.34
N LEU A 225 8.10 -25.44 -11.54
CA LEU A 225 9.03 -24.34 -11.34
C LEU A 225 10.36 -24.84 -10.78
N GLN A 226 10.32 -25.69 -9.75
CA GLN A 226 11.54 -26.25 -9.14
C GLN A 226 12.35 -27.06 -10.15
N GLU A 227 11.70 -27.83 -11.04
CA GLU A 227 12.39 -28.58 -12.08
C GLU A 227 13.03 -27.65 -13.14
N ILE A 228 12.35 -26.54 -13.51
CA ILE A 228 12.94 -25.51 -14.39
C ILE A 228 14.20 -24.93 -13.75
N LEU A 229 14.13 -24.50 -12.50
CA LEU A 229 15.27 -23.95 -11.77
C LEU A 229 16.43 -24.95 -11.67
N ARG A 230 16.12 -26.26 -11.52
CA ARG A 230 17.11 -27.32 -11.43
C ARG A 230 17.78 -27.63 -12.78
N VAL A 231 17.02 -27.71 -13.87
CA VAL A 231 17.59 -28.06 -15.20
C VAL A 231 18.33 -26.90 -15.86
N THR A 232 18.13 -25.68 -15.36
CA THR A 232 18.79 -24.45 -15.84
C THR A 232 19.96 -24.03 -14.97
N GLN A 233 20.40 -24.90 -14.01
CA GLN A 233 21.60 -24.65 -13.19
C GLN A 233 22.86 -24.58 -14.03
N GLU A 234 23.77 -23.69 -13.64
CA GLU A 234 25.08 -23.51 -14.25
C GLU A 234 26.17 -23.54 -13.17
N GLN A 235 27.32 -24.15 -13.51
CA GLN A 235 28.49 -24.08 -12.63
C GLN A 235 29.28 -22.82 -12.94
N SER A 236 29.55 -22.00 -11.93
CA SER A 236 30.40 -20.82 -12.00
C SER A 236 31.58 -20.92 -11.05
N SER A 237 32.50 -19.95 -11.12
CA SER A 237 33.64 -19.87 -10.19
C SER A 237 33.18 -19.61 -8.73
N SER A 238 31.97 -19.07 -8.56
CA SER A 238 31.37 -18.80 -7.23
C SER A 238 30.47 -19.92 -6.73
N GLY A 239 30.34 -21.04 -7.47
CA GLY A 239 29.46 -22.15 -7.11
C GLY A 239 28.34 -22.39 -8.11
N THR A 240 27.39 -23.24 -7.72
CA THR A 240 26.20 -23.51 -8.54
C THR A 240 25.26 -22.31 -8.53
N GLN A 241 24.87 -21.87 -9.73
CA GLN A 241 23.89 -20.80 -9.94
C GLN A 241 22.65 -21.32 -10.63
N CYS A 242 21.53 -20.68 -10.40
CA CYS A 242 20.23 -20.94 -11.01
C CYS A 242 19.63 -19.66 -11.59
N LEU A 243 18.58 -19.79 -12.38
CA LEU A 243 17.77 -18.63 -12.79
C LEU A 243 17.21 -17.94 -11.54
N ASN A 244 17.13 -16.61 -11.58
CA ASN A 244 16.30 -15.87 -10.64
C ASN A 244 14.84 -16.00 -11.11
N MET A 245 13.97 -16.62 -10.28
CA MET A 245 12.57 -16.86 -10.65
C MET A 245 11.72 -15.59 -10.73
N TYR A 246 12.16 -14.49 -10.11
CA TYR A 246 11.50 -13.18 -10.16
C TYR A 246 11.98 -12.31 -11.33
N ASP A 247 13.16 -12.62 -11.90
CA ASP A 247 13.73 -11.93 -13.06
C ASP A 247 14.66 -12.85 -13.83
N VAL A 248 14.16 -13.44 -14.91
CA VAL A 248 14.91 -14.44 -15.70
C VAL A 248 16.16 -13.90 -16.41
N ARG A 249 16.35 -12.58 -16.43
CA ARG A 249 17.58 -11.93 -16.92
C ARG A 249 18.75 -12.10 -15.96
N LEU A 250 18.47 -12.46 -14.70
CA LEU A 250 19.43 -12.55 -13.61
C LEU A 250 19.70 -14.00 -13.23
N ARG A 251 20.85 -14.19 -12.57
CA ARG A 251 21.24 -15.44 -11.90
C ARG A 251 21.42 -15.19 -10.41
N ASP A 252 21.13 -16.21 -9.62
CA ASP A 252 21.34 -16.20 -8.17
C ASP A 252 21.99 -17.51 -7.74
N SER A 253 22.53 -17.54 -6.53
CA SER A 253 23.12 -18.73 -5.92
C SER A 253 22.04 -19.79 -5.70
N TYR A 254 22.38 -21.07 -6.00
CA TYR A 254 21.51 -22.17 -5.62
C TYR A 254 21.70 -22.49 -4.12
N PRO A 255 20.65 -22.74 -3.34
CA PRO A 255 19.24 -22.92 -3.72
C PRO A 255 18.37 -21.65 -3.68
N SER A 256 18.91 -20.47 -3.46
CA SER A 256 18.17 -19.22 -3.34
C SER A 256 17.32 -18.91 -4.58
N CYS A 257 17.92 -18.97 -5.78
CA CYS A 257 17.24 -18.82 -7.07
C CYS A 257 16.29 -17.62 -7.18
N GLY A 258 16.66 -16.50 -6.55
CA GLY A 258 15.90 -15.26 -6.52
C GLY A 258 15.50 -14.78 -5.12
N MET A 259 15.63 -15.62 -4.08
CA MET A 259 15.26 -15.22 -2.71
C MET A 259 16.19 -14.16 -2.09
N ASN A 260 17.30 -13.79 -2.76
CA ASN A 260 18.18 -12.67 -2.37
C ASN A 260 17.90 -11.40 -3.21
N TRP A 261 16.81 -11.37 -3.95
CA TRP A 261 16.43 -10.29 -4.82
C TRP A 261 15.16 -9.60 -4.28
N PRO A 262 15.02 -8.26 -4.45
CA PRO A 262 15.95 -7.33 -5.08
C PRO A 262 17.15 -6.98 -4.19
N PRO A 263 18.27 -6.48 -4.78
CA PRO A 263 19.50 -6.20 -4.03
C PRO A 263 19.34 -5.11 -2.95
N ASP A 264 18.30 -4.33 -3.03
CA ASP A 264 17.95 -3.28 -2.05
C ASP A 264 17.57 -3.86 -0.67
N LEU A 265 17.18 -5.13 -0.58
CA LEU A 265 16.92 -5.83 0.69
C LEU A 265 18.11 -5.79 1.64
N GLU A 266 19.35 -5.78 1.11
CA GLU A 266 20.55 -5.67 1.90
C GLU A 266 20.59 -4.40 2.76
N GLN A 267 20.00 -3.30 2.28
CA GLN A 267 19.93 -2.03 2.99
C GLN A 267 18.65 -1.88 3.82
N ILE A 268 17.55 -2.43 3.35
CA ILE A 268 16.23 -2.28 3.98
C ILE A 268 16.15 -3.02 5.30
N THR A 269 16.63 -4.26 5.36
CA THR A 269 16.61 -5.05 6.60
C THR A 269 17.33 -4.35 7.75
N PRO A 270 18.57 -3.85 7.61
CA PRO A 270 19.23 -3.09 8.66
C PRO A 270 18.49 -1.78 8.99
N TYR A 271 17.97 -1.06 7.98
CA TYR A 271 17.24 0.18 8.16
C TYR A 271 15.99 -0.02 9.04
N LEU A 272 15.14 -0.97 8.72
CA LEU A 272 13.90 -1.25 9.47
C LEU A 272 14.16 -1.83 10.88
N ARG A 273 15.38 -2.32 11.15
CA ARG A 273 15.81 -2.80 12.48
C ARG A 273 16.50 -1.72 13.32
N ARG A 274 16.68 -0.52 12.81
CA ARG A 274 17.24 0.61 13.57
C ARG A 274 16.28 1.00 14.70
N LYS A 275 16.84 1.33 15.87
CA LYS A 275 16.04 1.70 17.05
C LYS A 275 15.23 2.98 16.85
N ASP A 276 15.81 3.97 16.17
CA ASP A 276 15.14 5.23 15.85
C ASP A 276 13.98 5.01 14.87
N VAL A 277 14.15 4.15 13.85
CA VAL A 277 13.10 3.79 12.89
C VAL A 277 11.98 3.01 13.59
N ILE A 278 12.31 2.02 14.41
CA ILE A 278 11.34 1.25 15.22
C ILE A 278 10.51 2.19 16.10
N GLN A 279 11.17 3.14 16.75
CA GLN A 279 10.49 4.12 17.60
C GLN A 279 9.60 5.08 16.78
N ALA A 280 10.09 5.58 15.62
CA ALA A 280 9.34 6.47 14.76
C ALA A 280 8.12 5.81 14.11
N LEU A 281 8.20 4.51 13.82
CA LEU A 281 7.09 3.71 13.28
C LEU A 281 6.14 3.19 14.36
N HIS A 282 6.36 3.51 15.63
CA HIS A 282 5.55 3.06 16.77
C HIS A 282 5.41 1.52 16.82
N ILE A 283 6.52 0.81 16.54
CA ILE A 283 6.50 -0.66 16.61
C ILE A 283 6.28 -1.08 18.05
N ASP A 284 5.30 -1.97 18.25
CA ASP A 284 4.93 -2.45 19.57
C ASP A 284 6.05 -3.29 20.19
N THR A 285 6.23 -3.16 21.51
CA THR A 285 7.20 -3.95 22.31
C THR A 285 6.85 -5.43 22.33
N ASP A 286 5.60 -5.81 22.06
CA ASP A 286 5.15 -7.19 21.96
C ASP A 286 5.66 -7.88 20.67
N LYS A 287 6.06 -7.10 19.66
CA LYS A 287 6.84 -7.60 18.52
C LYS A 287 8.26 -7.89 18.95
N ARG A 288 8.52 -9.12 19.40
CA ARG A 288 9.80 -9.54 19.98
C ARG A 288 10.89 -9.84 18.96
N THR A 289 10.50 -10.14 17.71
CA THR A 289 11.42 -10.42 16.59
C THR A 289 11.66 -9.16 15.78
N GLY A 290 12.89 -8.98 15.27
CA GLY A 290 13.15 -7.91 14.31
C GLY A 290 12.33 -8.09 13.02
N TRP A 291 12.23 -7.02 12.24
CA TRP A 291 11.59 -7.10 10.92
C TRP A 291 12.29 -8.15 10.04
N THR A 292 11.50 -8.95 9.34
CA THR A 292 11.92 -9.86 8.28
C THR A 292 11.05 -9.62 7.07
N GLU A 293 11.63 -9.68 5.89
CA GLU A 293 10.92 -9.55 4.63
C GLU A 293 9.75 -10.55 4.55
N CYS A 294 10.06 -11.84 4.65
CA CYS A 294 9.07 -12.90 4.65
C CYS A 294 9.18 -13.75 5.92
N ASN A 295 8.05 -14.12 6.51
CA ASN A 295 7.98 -15.01 7.67
C ASN A 295 7.59 -16.43 7.23
N GLY A 296 8.56 -17.36 7.25
CA GLY A 296 8.35 -18.76 6.87
C GLY A 296 7.30 -19.49 7.72
N ALA A 297 7.12 -19.12 8.99
CA ALA A 297 6.08 -19.70 9.83
C ALA A 297 4.67 -19.32 9.34
N VAL A 298 4.49 -18.05 8.94
CA VAL A 298 3.24 -17.60 8.31
C VAL A 298 3.01 -18.34 7.00
N GLY A 299 4.00 -18.38 6.10
CA GLY A 299 3.89 -19.07 4.81
C GLY A 299 3.62 -20.57 4.96
N SER A 300 4.17 -21.21 5.99
CA SER A 300 3.93 -22.63 6.28
C SER A 300 2.51 -22.89 6.84
N ALA A 301 1.99 -21.98 7.64
CA ALA A 301 0.65 -22.08 8.21
C ALA A 301 -0.45 -21.73 7.18
N PHE A 302 -0.25 -20.66 6.41
CA PHE A 302 -1.22 -20.13 5.47
C PHE A 302 -1.24 -20.93 4.15
N ARG A 303 -1.84 -22.12 4.17
CA ARG A 303 -1.88 -23.04 3.02
C ARG A 303 -3.16 -22.96 2.21
N ALA A 304 -4.15 -22.20 2.66
CA ALA A 304 -5.42 -21.98 1.97
C ALA A 304 -6.09 -23.30 1.48
N ARG A 305 -5.97 -24.39 2.28
CA ARG A 305 -6.37 -25.76 1.85
C ARG A 305 -7.85 -25.90 1.55
N ASN A 306 -8.67 -25.12 2.24
CA ASN A 306 -10.13 -25.13 2.09
C ASN A 306 -10.64 -23.89 1.35
N SER A 307 -9.75 -22.98 0.96
CA SER A 307 -10.08 -21.79 0.18
C SER A 307 -10.13 -22.13 -1.31
N ARG A 308 -11.07 -21.52 -2.00
CA ARG A 308 -11.16 -21.60 -3.48
C ARG A 308 -10.19 -20.58 -4.11
N PRO A 309 -9.61 -20.86 -5.28
CA PRO A 309 -8.80 -19.89 -5.99
C PRO A 309 -9.54 -18.57 -6.27
N ALA A 310 -8.86 -17.45 -6.10
CA ALA A 310 -9.46 -16.12 -6.22
C ALA A 310 -10.03 -15.81 -7.62
N ILE A 311 -9.57 -16.51 -8.65
CA ILE A 311 -10.12 -16.42 -10.02
C ILE A 311 -11.65 -16.60 -10.05
N GLU A 312 -12.23 -17.38 -9.13
CA GLU A 312 -13.66 -17.60 -9.06
C GLU A 312 -14.46 -16.36 -8.62
N LEU A 313 -13.82 -15.43 -7.91
CA LEU A 313 -14.43 -14.18 -7.46
C LEU A 313 -14.39 -13.08 -8.53
N LEU A 314 -13.43 -13.15 -9.48
CA LEU A 314 -13.19 -12.07 -10.44
C LEU A 314 -14.43 -11.73 -11.29
N PRO A 315 -15.20 -12.67 -11.84
CA PRO A 315 -16.39 -12.33 -12.64
C PRO A 315 -17.38 -11.45 -11.85
N GLY A 316 -17.67 -11.82 -10.61
CA GLY A 316 -18.60 -11.07 -9.76
C GLY A 316 -18.07 -9.69 -9.34
N LEU A 317 -16.75 -9.56 -9.15
CA LEU A 317 -16.09 -8.28 -8.86
C LEU A 317 -16.07 -7.36 -10.08
N LEU A 318 -15.77 -7.91 -11.27
CA LEU A 318 -15.78 -7.17 -12.55
C LEU A 318 -17.16 -6.65 -12.95
N GLU A 319 -18.26 -7.24 -12.42
CA GLU A 319 -19.60 -6.66 -12.56
C GLU A 319 -19.78 -5.37 -11.76
N LYS A 320 -18.99 -5.17 -10.71
CA LYS A 320 -19.16 -4.09 -9.73
C LYS A 320 -18.17 -2.95 -9.93
N MET A 321 -16.94 -3.27 -10.32
CA MET A 321 -15.86 -2.30 -10.41
C MET A 321 -14.83 -2.66 -11.49
N PRO A 322 -14.06 -1.69 -12.00
CA PRO A 322 -12.94 -1.94 -12.89
C PRO A 322 -11.78 -2.63 -12.15
N MET A 323 -10.98 -3.38 -12.92
CA MET A 323 -9.80 -4.06 -12.44
C MET A 323 -8.65 -3.89 -13.44
N VAL A 324 -7.43 -3.69 -12.93
CA VAL A 324 -6.19 -3.78 -13.69
C VAL A 324 -5.42 -5.01 -13.24
N LEU A 325 -5.10 -5.89 -14.19
CA LEU A 325 -4.04 -6.87 -14.03
C LEU A 325 -2.82 -6.35 -14.78
N PHE A 326 -1.63 -6.47 -14.19
CA PHE A 326 -0.40 -6.07 -14.87
C PHE A 326 0.74 -7.05 -14.60
N SER A 327 1.64 -7.18 -15.55
CA SER A 327 2.74 -8.16 -15.47
C SER A 327 4.02 -7.60 -16.08
N GLY A 328 5.16 -7.87 -15.42
CA GLY A 328 6.47 -7.77 -16.04
C GLY A 328 6.72 -8.99 -16.94
N ASP A 329 7.29 -8.77 -18.12
CA ASP A 329 7.50 -9.84 -19.11
C ASP A 329 8.70 -10.75 -18.81
N GLN A 330 9.50 -10.43 -17.78
CA GLN A 330 10.67 -11.18 -17.33
C GLN A 330 10.44 -12.01 -16.06
N ASP A 331 9.24 -11.97 -15.50
CA ASP A 331 8.87 -12.77 -14.35
C ASP A 331 8.55 -14.21 -14.73
N LEU A 332 9.14 -15.20 -14.06
CA LEU A 332 8.84 -16.62 -14.27
C LEU A 332 7.76 -17.11 -13.29
N ILE A 333 7.82 -16.71 -12.01
CA ILE A 333 6.96 -17.31 -10.97
C ILE A 333 5.48 -16.95 -11.14
N CYS A 334 5.14 -15.70 -11.50
CA CYS A 334 3.78 -15.28 -11.82
C CYS A 334 3.72 -14.68 -13.23
N ASN A 335 4.21 -15.45 -14.20
CA ASN A 335 4.53 -14.96 -15.53
C ASN A 335 3.30 -14.46 -16.33
N HIS A 336 3.58 -13.52 -17.24
CA HIS A 336 2.58 -12.91 -18.11
C HIS A 336 1.84 -13.91 -19.02
N VAL A 337 2.47 -15.03 -19.38
CA VAL A 337 1.82 -16.08 -20.20
C VAL A 337 0.66 -16.72 -19.43
N GLY A 338 0.87 -17.01 -18.14
CA GLY A 338 -0.19 -17.53 -17.26
C GLY A 338 -1.31 -16.51 -17.03
N THR A 339 -0.95 -15.22 -16.92
CA THR A 339 -1.97 -14.16 -16.80
C THR A 339 -2.76 -13.99 -18.10
N GLU A 340 -2.12 -14.06 -19.27
CA GLU A 340 -2.83 -14.06 -20.56
C GLU A 340 -3.78 -15.27 -20.66
N GLU A 341 -3.34 -16.46 -20.23
CA GLU A 341 -4.13 -17.68 -20.31
C GLU A 341 -5.35 -17.63 -19.36
N LEU A 342 -5.17 -17.21 -18.11
CA LEU A 342 -6.30 -17.05 -17.19
C LEU A 342 -7.34 -16.04 -17.71
N ILE A 343 -6.91 -14.94 -18.32
CA ILE A 343 -7.83 -13.96 -18.94
C ILE A 343 -8.57 -14.60 -20.11
N ASN A 344 -7.86 -15.32 -21.00
CA ASN A 344 -8.46 -15.99 -22.15
C ASN A 344 -9.50 -17.04 -21.73
N ASN A 345 -9.31 -17.69 -20.59
CA ASN A 345 -10.22 -18.70 -20.05
C ASN A 345 -11.37 -18.11 -19.25
N LEU A 346 -11.22 -16.89 -18.70
CA LEU A 346 -12.22 -16.24 -17.86
C LEU A 346 -13.41 -15.73 -18.66
N GLY A 347 -14.61 -16.00 -18.14
CA GLY A 347 -15.86 -15.41 -18.63
C GLY A 347 -16.37 -14.35 -17.66
N TRP A 348 -16.63 -13.11 -18.15
CA TRP A 348 -17.22 -12.04 -17.33
C TRP A 348 -18.05 -11.08 -18.17
N ASN A 349 -19.02 -10.41 -17.56
CA ASN A 349 -19.85 -9.37 -18.17
C ASN A 349 -20.34 -9.72 -19.60
N GLY A 350 -20.75 -11.00 -19.78
CA GLY A 350 -21.38 -11.50 -21.00
C GLY A 350 -20.44 -11.88 -22.15
N GLY A 351 -19.12 -11.96 -21.92
CA GLY A 351 -18.13 -12.42 -22.92
C GLY A 351 -17.00 -13.23 -22.31
N LYS A 352 -16.17 -13.84 -23.14
CA LYS A 352 -14.99 -14.61 -22.73
C LYS A 352 -13.72 -13.84 -23.11
N GLY A 353 -12.71 -13.85 -22.27
CA GLY A 353 -11.45 -13.14 -22.52
C GLY A 353 -11.69 -11.65 -22.82
N PHE A 354 -10.93 -11.07 -23.71
CA PHE A 354 -11.12 -9.68 -24.16
C PHE A 354 -12.10 -9.55 -25.35
N GLU A 355 -13.03 -10.49 -25.51
CA GLU A 355 -14.06 -10.40 -26.53
C GLU A 355 -14.99 -9.20 -26.28
N THR A 356 -15.14 -8.32 -27.26
CA THR A 356 -16.03 -7.13 -27.18
C THR A 356 -17.41 -7.38 -27.79
N SER A 357 -17.47 -8.30 -28.73
CA SER A 357 -18.67 -8.88 -29.29
C SER A 357 -18.32 -10.26 -29.86
N PRO A 358 -19.28 -11.16 -30.13
CA PRO A 358 -18.97 -12.52 -30.59
C PRO A 358 -17.94 -12.57 -31.73
N GLY A 359 -16.77 -13.17 -31.46
CA GLY A 359 -15.67 -13.29 -32.42
C GLY A 359 -14.83 -12.01 -32.64
N VAL A 360 -15.10 -10.94 -31.92
CA VAL A 360 -14.34 -9.67 -32.01
C VAL A 360 -13.62 -9.41 -30.70
N TRP A 361 -12.30 -9.36 -30.72
CA TRP A 361 -11.44 -9.11 -29.58
C TRP A 361 -11.03 -7.65 -29.48
N ALA A 362 -10.92 -7.14 -28.26
CA ALA A 362 -10.32 -5.84 -28.00
C ALA A 362 -8.86 -5.84 -28.54
N PRO A 363 -8.43 -4.78 -29.22
CA PRO A 363 -7.07 -4.71 -29.74
C PRO A 363 -6.04 -4.63 -28.62
N LYS A 364 -4.92 -5.31 -28.81
CA LYS A 364 -3.68 -5.00 -28.06
C LYS A 364 -3.16 -3.66 -28.60
N ARG A 365 -2.88 -2.72 -27.70
CA ARG A 365 -2.45 -1.36 -28.01
C ARG A 365 -1.05 -1.14 -27.49
N ASP A 366 -0.16 -0.70 -28.37
CA ASP A 366 1.20 -0.36 -27.95
C ASP A 366 1.20 0.86 -27.05
N TRP A 367 2.00 0.79 -26.02
CA TRP A 367 2.22 1.87 -25.05
C TRP A 367 3.66 2.35 -25.13
N THR A 368 3.83 3.66 -25.27
CA THR A 368 5.11 4.36 -25.20
C THR A 368 5.15 5.29 -24.01
N PHE A 369 6.29 5.39 -23.37
CA PHE A 369 6.54 6.26 -22.22
C PHE A 369 7.90 6.94 -22.44
N GLU A 370 7.90 8.28 -22.51
CA GLU A 370 9.10 9.09 -22.80
C GLU A 370 9.82 8.64 -24.10
N ASP A 371 9.02 8.49 -25.16
CA ASP A 371 9.43 8.01 -26.49
C ASP A 371 9.99 6.57 -26.54
N GLU A 372 9.96 5.81 -25.42
CA GLU A 372 10.40 4.41 -25.39
C GLU A 372 9.22 3.45 -25.37
N PRO A 373 9.33 2.27 -26.04
CA PRO A 373 8.34 1.21 -25.88
C PRO A 373 8.25 0.77 -24.42
N ALA A 374 7.08 0.95 -23.81
CA ALA A 374 6.86 0.66 -22.41
C ALA A 374 6.10 -0.64 -22.17
N GLY A 375 5.21 -1.02 -23.09
CA GLY A 375 4.42 -2.23 -22.93
C GLY A 375 3.20 -2.29 -23.85
N ILE A 376 2.21 -3.06 -23.43
CA ILE A 376 0.95 -3.27 -24.14
C ILE A 376 -0.22 -3.07 -23.18
N TYR A 377 -1.26 -2.39 -23.66
CA TYR A 377 -2.57 -2.30 -23.01
C TYR A 377 -3.61 -3.09 -23.80
N GLN A 378 -4.48 -3.81 -23.08
CA GLN A 378 -5.68 -4.41 -23.65
C GLN A 378 -6.84 -4.26 -22.64
N SER A 379 -8.00 -3.79 -23.08
CA SER A 379 -9.13 -3.52 -22.16
C SER A 379 -10.45 -3.93 -22.77
N ALA A 380 -11.29 -4.60 -21.98
CA ALA A 380 -12.70 -4.82 -22.27
C ALA A 380 -13.50 -5.05 -20.98
N ARG A 381 -14.73 -4.50 -20.94
CA ARG A 381 -15.75 -4.87 -19.96
C ARG A 381 -15.27 -4.82 -18.49
N ASN A 382 -14.64 -3.69 -18.10
CA ASN A 382 -14.07 -3.41 -16.77
C ASN A 382 -12.73 -4.11 -16.45
N LEU A 383 -12.18 -4.96 -17.31
CA LEU A 383 -10.84 -5.50 -17.13
C LEU A 383 -9.87 -4.80 -18.07
N THR A 384 -8.76 -4.32 -17.51
CA THR A 384 -7.58 -3.86 -18.24
C THR A 384 -6.41 -4.75 -17.91
N TYR A 385 -5.67 -5.17 -18.93
CA TYR A 385 -4.42 -5.89 -18.77
C TYR A 385 -3.26 -5.10 -19.35
N VAL A 386 -2.18 -4.99 -18.57
CA VAL A 386 -0.97 -4.25 -18.96
C VAL A 386 0.24 -5.16 -18.84
N VAL A 387 0.98 -5.33 -19.95
CA VAL A 387 2.29 -5.99 -19.94
C VAL A 387 3.36 -4.92 -19.98
N PHE A 388 4.27 -4.93 -19.02
CA PHE A 388 5.44 -4.06 -18.98
C PHE A 388 6.63 -4.77 -19.62
N TYR A 389 7.21 -4.14 -20.63
CA TYR A 389 8.37 -4.68 -21.31
C TYR A 389 9.63 -4.56 -20.45
N ASN A 390 10.44 -5.62 -20.50
CA ASN A 390 11.73 -5.69 -19.82
C ASN A 390 11.62 -5.46 -18.29
N SER A 391 10.54 -5.94 -17.69
CA SER A 391 10.24 -5.81 -16.27
C SER A 391 10.15 -7.16 -15.57
N SER A 392 10.62 -7.20 -14.34
CA SER A 392 10.61 -8.33 -13.43
C SER A 392 9.26 -8.54 -12.73
N HIS A 393 9.26 -9.37 -11.68
CA HIS A 393 8.14 -9.59 -10.78
C HIS A 393 7.65 -8.30 -10.09
N MET A 394 8.59 -7.49 -9.57
CA MET A 394 8.30 -6.21 -8.91
C MET A 394 8.32 -5.09 -9.95
N VAL A 395 7.21 -4.95 -10.69
CA VAL A 395 7.14 -3.95 -11.79
C VAL A 395 7.39 -2.52 -11.31
N PRO A 396 6.87 -2.08 -10.13
CA PRO A 396 7.14 -0.73 -9.63
C PRO A 396 8.60 -0.52 -9.18
N PHE A 397 9.32 -1.60 -8.84
CA PHE A 397 10.75 -1.54 -8.56
C PHE A 397 11.55 -1.18 -9.82
N ASP A 398 11.26 -1.87 -10.93
CA ASP A 398 11.93 -1.63 -12.21
C ASP A 398 11.52 -0.29 -12.85
N TYR A 399 10.22 0.00 -12.86
CA TYR A 399 9.64 1.12 -13.60
C TYR A 399 8.64 1.92 -12.75
N PRO A 400 9.10 2.59 -11.68
CA PRO A 400 8.22 3.31 -10.75
C PRO A 400 7.35 4.38 -11.45
N ARG A 401 7.92 5.15 -12.38
CA ARG A 401 7.17 6.20 -13.10
C ARG A 401 6.14 5.62 -14.09
N ARG A 402 6.47 4.52 -14.77
CA ARG A 402 5.53 3.85 -15.68
C ARG A 402 4.35 3.25 -14.91
N THR A 403 4.60 2.63 -13.76
CA THR A 403 3.51 2.09 -12.92
C THR A 403 2.65 3.19 -12.32
N ARG A 404 3.24 4.35 -12.00
CA ARG A 404 2.48 5.51 -11.56
C ARG A 404 1.62 6.08 -12.69
N ASP A 405 2.10 6.17 -13.94
CA ASP A 405 1.27 6.54 -15.09
C ASP A 405 0.08 5.58 -15.27
N MET A 406 0.32 4.27 -15.16
CA MET A 406 -0.76 3.27 -15.18
C MET A 406 -1.78 3.51 -14.06
N LEU A 407 -1.33 3.77 -12.82
CA LEU A 407 -2.20 4.07 -11.69
C LEU A 407 -3.01 5.35 -11.95
N ASP A 408 -2.36 6.45 -12.31
CA ASP A 408 -3.01 7.75 -12.53
C ASP A 408 -4.11 7.64 -13.60
N ARG A 409 -3.86 6.89 -14.68
CA ARG A 409 -4.86 6.56 -15.71
C ARG A 409 -6.04 5.78 -15.14
N PHE A 410 -5.76 4.76 -14.33
CA PHE A 410 -6.79 3.93 -13.71
C PHE A 410 -7.64 4.71 -12.70
N LEU A 411 -7.00 5.54 -11.90
CA LEU A 411 -7.68 6.40 -10.93
C LEU A 411 -8.46 7.56 -11.58
N GLY A 412 -8.26 7.83 -12.87
CA GLY A 412 -8.83 8.97 -13.57
C GLY A 412 -8.36 10.30 -12.98
N VAL A 413 -7.05 10.41 -12.77
CA VAL A 413 -6.43 11.64 -12.27
C VAL A 413 -6.53 12.73 -13.32
N ASP A 414 -7.15 13.86 -12.98
CA ASP A 414 -7.20 15.05 -13.84
C ASP A 414 -6.13 16.05 -13.42
N ILE A 415 -4.95 15.94 -14.01
CA ILE A 415 -3.82 16.84 -13.75
C ILE A 415 -4.13 18.29 -14.15
N GLY A 416 -5.00 18.52 -15.13
CA GLY A 416 -5.42 19.85 -15.55
C GLY A 416 -6.13 20.61 -14.44
N SER A 417 -6.80 19.89 -13.51
CA SER A 417 -7.50 20.47 -12.36
C SER A 417 -6.58 21.23 -11.40
N ILE A 418 -5.29 20.88 -11.37
CA ILE A 418 -4.26 21.51 -10.52
C ILE A 418 -3.22 22.31 -11.33
N GLY A 419 -3.40 22.41 -12.66
CA GLY A 419 -2.46 23.13 -13.54
C GLY A 419 -1.16 22.38 -13.79
N GLY A 420 -1.13 21.06 -13.57
CA GLY A 420 0.01 20.20 -13.85
C GLY A 420 0.24 20.00 -15.35
N GLN A 421 1.40 19.41 -15.68
CA GLN A 421 1.75 19.02 -17.05
C GLN A 421 1.65 17.50 -17.17
N PRO A 422 1.02 16.97 -18.23
CA PRO A 422 0.95 15.54 -18.45
C PRO A 422 2.34 14.93 -18.70
N ALA A 423 2.49 13.66 -18.40
CA ALA A 423 3.66 12.89 -18.80
C ALA A 423 3.64 12.65 -20.31
N ASP A 424 4.81 12.47 -20.90
CA ASP A 424 4.92 11.97 -22.29
C ASP A 424 4.67 10.45 -22.28
N SER A 425 3.40 10.09 -22.31
CA SER A 425 2.92 8.71 -22.27
C SER A 425 1.73 8.56 -23.21
N ARG A 426 1.80 7.58 -24.12
CA ARG A 426 0.81 7.38 -25.19
C ARG A 426 0.44 5.92 -25.35
N ILE A 427 -0.85 5.67 -25.39
CA ILE A 427 -1.41 4.36 -25.75
C ILE A 427 -2.08 4.51 -27.12
N ASP A 428 -1.73 3.66 -28.09
CA ASP A 428 -2.25 3.73 -29.45
C ASP A 428 -3.78 3.74 -29.49
N GLY A 429 -4.34 4.75 -30.18
CA GLY A 429 -5.79 4.95 -30.32
C GLY A 429 -6.48 5.42 -29.04
N GLU A 430 -5.76 5.87 -28.03
CA GLU A 430 -6.33 6.50 -26.85
C GLU A 430 -6.97 7.85 -27.16
N LYS A 431 -8.15 8.08 -26.57
CA LYS A 431 -8.84 9.36 -26.57
C LYS A 431 -9.26 9.59 -25.13
N GLY A 432 -8.55 10.39 -24.40
CA GLY A 432 -8.84 10.63 -22.99
C GLY A 432 -8.12 11.84 -22.44
N LEU A 433 -8.33 12.06 -21.13
CA LEU A 433 -7.60 13.07 -20.37
C LEU A 433 -6.13 12.68 -20.30
N GLU A 434 -5.26 13.67 -20.44
CA GLU A 434 -3.84 13.52 -20.19
C GLU A 434 -3.61 13.35 -18.69
N THR A 435 -2.80 12.37 -18.32
CA THR A 435 -2.43 12.10 -16.91
C THR A 435 -1.01 12.56 -16.64
N SER A 436 -0.62 12.64 -15.38
CA SER A 436 0.72 13.03 -14.98
C SER A 436 1.41 11.92 -14.21
N VAL A 437 2.71 11.87 -14.36
CA VAL A 437 3.60 11.05 -13.55
C VAL A 437 4.40 11.95 -12.62
N GLY A 438 4.44 11.68 -11.33
CA GLY A 438 5.23 12.44 -10.38
C GLY A 438 6.71 12.42 -10.69
N GLY A 439 7.44 13.35 -10.07
CA GLY A 439 8.86 13.53 -10.26
C GLY A 439 9.29 14.07 -11.61
N HIS A 440 8.38 14.32 -12.52
CA HIS A 440 8.70 15.09 -13.72
C HIS A 440 9.17 16.50 -13.32
N PRO A 441 10.16 17.12 -14.01
CA PRO A 441 10.60 18.49 -13.71
C PRO A 441 9.47 19.52 -13.58
N ASN A 442 8.34 19.26 -14.25
CA ASN A 442 7.16 20.10 -14.15
C ASN A 442 6.27 19.82 -12.91
N SER A 443 6.46 18.70 -12.18
CA SER A 443 5.71 18.43 -10.94
C SER A 443 6.13 19.39 -9.82
N THR A 444 7.40 19.77 -9.73
CA THR A 444 7.89 20.81 -8.80
C THR A 444 7.26 22.17 -9.10
N LEU A 445 7.10 22.54 -10.36
CA LEU A 445 6.42 23.78 -10.74
C LEU A 445 4.92 23.74 -10.43
N ALA A 446 4.28 22.59 -10.59
CA ALA A 446 2.88 22.38 -10.21
C ALA A 446 2.73 22.46 -8.68
N GLU A 447 3.64 21.87 -7.93
CA GLU A 447 3.69 21.91 -6.46
C GLU A 447 3.91 23.35 -5.95
N GLU A 448 4.83 24.09 -6.54
CA GLU A 448 5.05 25.51 -6.21
C GLU A 448 3.82 26.35 -6.55
N ALA A 449 3.18 26.11 -7.69
CA ALA A 449 1.96 26.82 -8.09
C ALA A 449 0.79 26.49 -7.15
N GLU A 450 0.69 25.27 -6.66
CA GLU A 450 -0.34 24.88 -5.69
C GLU A 450 -0.08 25.46 -4.30
N LYS A 451 1.18 25.41 -3.80
CA LYS A 451 1.58 26.10 -2.56
C LYS A 451 1.26 27.59 -2.62
N ASP A 452 1.58 28.24 -3.73
CA ASP A 452 1.28 29.66 -3.98
C ASP A 452 -0.24 29.92 -4.00
N ARG A 453 -1.01 29.00 -4.60
CA ARG A 453 -2.48 29.09 -4.66
C ARG A 453 -3.12 28.89 -3.28
N LEU A 454 -2.66 27.89 -2.52
CA LEU A 454 -3.09 27.64 -1.15
C LEU A 454 -2.73 28.82 -0.24
N GLN A 455 -1.52 29.34 -0.35
CA GLN A 455 -1.06 30.49 0.41
C GLN A 455 -1.88 31.75 0.08
N LYS A 456 -2.17 32.00 -1.19
CA LYS A 456 -3.04 33.09 -1.63
C LYS A 456 -4.49 32.89 -1.14
N ALA A 457 -5.02 31.68 -1.18
CA ALA A 457 -6.35 31.36 -0.67
C ALA A 457 -6.46 31.54 0.84
N THR A 458 -5.42 31.10 1.57
CA THR A 458 -5.30 31.27 3.03
C THR A 458 -5.21 32.75 3.40
N TRP A 459 -4.35 33.53 2.70
CA TRP A 459 -4.27 34.98 2.87
C TRP A 459 -5.60 35.68 2.59
N LYS A 460 -6.33 35.27 1.55
CA LYS A 460 -7.64 35.82 1.19
C LYS A 460 -8.71 35.50 2.25
N ALA A 461 -8.63 34.31 2.87
CA ALA A 461 -9.48 33.92 3.98
C ALA A 461 -9.17 34.73 5.25
N TYR A 462 -7.88 34.90 5.59
CA TYR A 462 -7.46 35.75 6.71
C TYR A 462 -7.85 37.21 6.50
N TYR A 463 -7.70 37.75 5.30
CA TYR A 463 -8.07 39.12 5.00
C TYR A 463 -9.58 39.34 5.15
N LYS A 464 -10.41 38.43 4.59
CA LYS A 464 -11.87 38.48 4.78
C LYS A 464 -12.32 38.35 6.24
N SER A 465 -11.67 37.48 7.02
CA SER A 465 -11.97 37.35 8.45
C SER A 465 -11.53 38.56 9.25
N GLY A 466 -10.39 39.19 8.88
CA GLY A 466 -9.93 40.46 9.46
C GLY A 466 -10.87 41.63 9.18
N GLU A 467 -11.39 41.76 7.94
CA GLU A 467 -12.41 42.76 7.59
C GLU A 467 -13.70 42.57 8.40
N LEU A 468 -14.18 41.32 8.55
CA LEU A 468 -15.35 41.00 9.36
C LEU A 468 -15.14 41.37 10.84
N ALA A 469 -13.98 41.06 11.40
CA ALA A 469 -13.63 41.42 12.76
C ALA A 469 -13.58 42.93 12.99
N LEU A 470 -12.99 43.70 12.05
CA LEU A 470 -13.00 45.18 12.07
C LEU A 470 -14.40 45.75 12.03
N VAL A 471 -15.29 45.22 11.20
CA VAL A 471 -16.71 45.67 11.13
C VAL A 471 -17.41 45.39 12.46
N VAL A 472 -17.21 44.24 13.08
CA VAL A 472 -17.79 43.89 14.40
C VAL A 472 -17.28 44.84 15.48
N VAL A 473 -15.97 45.13 15.50
CA VAL A 473 -15.38 46.10 16.44
C VAL A 473 -15.92 47.51 16.24
N ALA A 474 -16.04 47.95 14.99
CA ALA A 474 -16.61 49.26 14.68
C ALA A 474 -18.07 49.38 15.11
N LEU A 475 -18.87 48.33 14.88
CA LEU A 475 -20.27 48.28 15.34
C LEU A 475 -20.37 48.28 16.87
N ALA A 476 -19.53 47.54 17.56
CA ALA A 476 -19.46 47.48 19.01
C ALA A 476 -19.06 48.85 19.59
N ALA A 477 -18.06 49.53 18.99
CA ALA A 477 -17.65 50.87 19.41
C ALA A 477 -18.75 51.92 19.13
N GLY A 478 -19.45 51.82 17.99
CA GLY A 478 -20.58 52.66 17.68
C GLY A 478 -21.74 52.49 18.66
N LEU A 479 -22.11 51.27 19.00
CA LEU A 479 -23.13 50.97 20.03
C LEU A 479 -22.74 51.45 21.40
N TRP A 480 -21.48 51.30 21.79
CA TRP A 480 -20.99 51.81 23.07
C TRP A 480 -20.96 53.31 23.11
N GLY A 481 -20.51 53.99 22.05
CA GLY A 481 -20.56 55.43 21.90
C GLY A 481 -21.99 55.99 21.96
N TRP A 482 -22.96 55.32 21.27
CA TRP A 482 -24.36 55.66 21.34
C TRP A 482 -24.94 55.46 22.75
N PHE A 483 -24.57 54.39 23.44
CA PHE A 483 -24.99 54.12 24.84
C PHE A 483 -24.47 55.20 25.79
N VAL A 484 -23.18 55.55 25.70
CA VAL A 484 -22.57 56.63 26.50
C VAL A 484 -23.22 57.98 26.21
N TRP A 485 -23.48 58.29 24.92
CA TRP A 485 -24.18 59.53 24.52
C TRP A 485 -25.61 59.58 25.07
N ARG A 486 -26.33 58.44 24.99
CA ARG A 486 -27.70 58.32 25.53
C ARG A 486 -27.74 58.47 27.04
N ASP A 487 -26.79 57.91 27.76
CA ASP A 487 -26.67 58.02 29.20
C ASP A 487 -26.30 59.46 29.62
N ARG A 488 -25.40 60.12 28.93
CA ARG A 488 -25.11 61.55 29.15
C ARG A 488 -26.31 62.44 28.88
N ARG A 489 -27.07 62.19 27.83
CA ARG A 489 -28.32 62.94 27.56
C ARG A 489 -29.37 62.71 28.66
N ARG A 490 -29.49 61.51 29.19
CA ARG A 490 -30.41 61.23 30.32
C ARG A 490 -29.98 61.94 31.59
N ARG A 491 -28.70 62.07 31.86
CA ARG A 491 -28.18 62.81 33.01
C ARG A 491 -28.28 64.33 32.83
N ALA A 492 -28.18 64.87 31.67
CA ALA A 492 -28.36 66.28 31.37
C ALA A 492 -29.83 66.74 31.45
N GLY A 493 -30.81 65.83 31.30
CA GLY A 493 -32.23 66.10 31.45
C GLY A 493 -32.75 66.14 32.90
N TYR A 494 -31.89 65.85 33.88
CA TYR A 494 -32.28 65.78 35.33
C TYR A 494 -31.79 66.98 36.17
N GLN A 495 -31.25 68.06 35.54
CA GLN A 495 -30.94 69.31 36.21
C GLN A 495 -31.97 70.38 35.91
N GLY A 496 -33.12 70.26 36.57
CA GLY A 496 -34.11 71.34 36.49
C GLY A 496 -35.40 70.99 37.20
N LEU A 497 -35.40 70.94 38.51
CA LEU A 497 -36.58 71.23 39.38
C LEU A 497 -36.16 70.93 40.83
N PHE A 498 -35.63 71.93 41.47
CA PHE A 498 -35.93 72.38 42.87
C PHE A 498 -34.89 73.39 43.27
N GLY A 499 -35.36 74.65 43.41
CA GLY A 499 -34.60 75.75 43.93
C GLY A 499 -34.58 75.72 45.46
N GLY A 500 -33.57 76.35 46.04
CA GLY A 500 -33.45 76.59 47.44
C GLY A 500 -32.02 76.89 47.85
N ARG A 501 -31.66 78.16 47.92
CA ARG A 501 -30.52 78.71 48.67
C ARG A 501 -30.88 78.73 50.12
N PRO A 502 -30.00 79.06 51.10
CA PRO A 502 -28.62 79.57 51.04
C PRO A 502 -27.63 79.05 52.15
N ASP A 503 -26.42 79.58 52.07
CA ASP A 503 -25.45 80.01 53.08
C ASP A 503 -24.60 79.03 53.85
N GLY A 504 -23.30 79.34 53.78
CA GLY A 504 -22.42 79.27 54.94
C GLY A 504 -21.04 78.66 54.76
N ARG A 505 -20.06 79.50 54.46
CA ARG A 505 -18.68 79.51 54.97
C ARG A 505 -17.96 78.22 55.34
N GLY A 506 -16.76 78.11 54.78
CA GLY A 506 -15.62 77.60 55.59
C GLY A 506 -14.52 76.91 54.78
N ASP A 507 -13.52 77.61 54.47
CA ASP A 507 -12.08 77.31 54.47
C ASP A 507 -11.58 75.88 54.33
N GLY A 508 -10.52 75.79 53.47
CA GLY A 508 -9.38 74.92 53.80
C GLY A 508 -8.82 74.17 52.60
N ARG A 509 -7.85 74.79 51.98
CA ARG A 509 -6.58 74.25 51.49
C ARG A 509 -6.40 72.69 51.53
N GLU A 510 -6.01 72.02 50.48
CA GLU A 510 -4.64 71.73 50.06
C GLU A 510 -4.63 70.65 48.94
N SER A 511 -4.02 70.96 47.89
CA SER A 511 -2.95 70.26 47.16
C SER A 511 -2.74 68.79 47.51
N LEU A 512 -2.78 67.92 46.53
CA LEU A 512 -1.62 67.05 46.20
C LEU A 512 -1.83 66.24 44.93
N ARG A 513 -0.81 66.29 44.15
CA ARG A 513 -0.52 65.44 42.98
C ARG A 513 -0.46 63.95 43.36
N GLY A 514 -0.91 63.09 42.49
CA GLY A 514 -0.63 61.66 42.58
C GLY A 514 -0.94 60.97 41.25
N GLY A 515 0.11 60.65 40.53
CA GLY A 515 0.02 59.86 39.30
C GLY A 515 -0.35 58.43 39.64
N MET A 516 -1.13 57.84 38.76
CA MET A 516 -1.44 56.40 38.85
C MET A 516 -0.63 55.64 37.83
N GLY A 517 0.30 54.82 38.35
CA GLY A 517 0.97 53.77 37.63
C GLY A 517 0.02 52.60 37.36
N LEU A 518 0.18 52.06 36.20
CA LEU A 518 -0.41 50.76 35.84
C LEU A 518 0.41 49.65 36.47
N GLU A 519 -0.15 48.95 37.46
CA GLU A 519 0.38 47.66 37.90
C GLU A 519 -0.48 46.50 37.42
N ASN A 520 0.20 45.65 36.70
CA ASN A 520 0.07 44.22 36.48
C ASN A 520 -1.02 43.45 37.22
N PHE A 521 -1.91 42.83 36.44
CA PHE A 521 -2.55 41.59 36.84
C PHE A 521 -2.04 40.44 35.95
N ARG A 522 -1.17 39.62 36.51
CA ARG A 522 -0.76 38.31 35.95
C ARG A 522 -1.83 37.31 36.34
N SER A 523 -2.62 36.85 35.35
CA SER A 523 -3.41 35.64 35.43
C SER A 523 -2.63 34.52 34.78
N LYS A 524 -2.30 33.48 35.54
CA LYS A 524 -1.77 32.21 35.05
C LYS A 524 -2.92 31.42 34.44
N THR A 525 -2.91 31.25 33.14
CA THR A 525 -3.60 30.17 32.46
C THR A 525 -2.55 29.34 31.70
N SER A 526 -2.53 28.07 32.05
CA SER A 526 -1.71 27.03 31.45
C SER A 526 -2.27 26.71 30.05
N ASN A 527 -1.59 27.16 29.02
CA ASN A 527 -1.77 26.62 27.69
C ASN A 527 -0.72 25.52 27.47
N ARG A 528 -1.20 24.32 27.22
CA ARG A 528 -0.41 23.29 26.57
C ARG A 528 -0.60 23.51 25.07
N ASP A 529 0.33 24.18 24.48
CA ASP A 529 0.49 24.22 23.04
C ASP A 529 1.19 22.93 22.60
N VAL A 530 0.51 22.17 21.77
CA VAL A 530 1.12 21.07 21.03
C VAL A 530 1.78 21.72 19.82
N GLU A 531 3.07 21.95 19.91
CA GLU A 531 3.88 22.35 18.76
C GLU A 531 3.98 21.19 17.77
N ALA A 532 3.50 21.42 16.56
CA ALA A 532 3.88 20.62 15.40
C ALA A 532 5.37 20.85 15.16
N ALA A 533 6.16 19.79 15.21
CA ALA A 533 7.57 19.86 14.88
C ALA A 533 7.73 20.11 13.37
N ASP A 534 8.17 21.32 13.03
CA ASP A 534 8.76 21.59 11.72
C ASP A 534 10.09 20.84 11.64
N PHE A 535 10.18 19.90 10.70
CA PHE A 535 11.44 19.25 10.35
C PHE A 535 12.24 20.22 9.48
N ASP A 536 13.33 20.76 10.04
CA ASP A 536 14.35 21.52 9.31
C ASP A 536 15.34 20.52 8.68
N GLU A 537 15.45 20.53 7.35
CA GLU A 537 16.30 19.61 6.57
C GLU A 537 17.82 19.76 6.83
N ASN A 538 18.24 20.69 7.68
CA ASN A 538 19.66 21.02 7.84
C ASN A 538 20.32 20.46 9.11
N GLU A 539 19.65 19.69 9.97
CA GLU A 539 20.25 19.14 11.20
C GLU A 539 20.83 17.71 11.08
N LEU A 540 20.92 17.11 9.88
CA LEU A 540 21.37 15.72 9.70
C LEU A 540 22.87 15.56 9.46
N ASP A 541 23.67 16.64 9.38
CA ASP A 541 25.09 16.57 8.98
C ASP A 541 26.12 16.39 10.11
N ASP A 542 25.71 16.24 11.38
CA ASP A 542 26.64 16.28 12.53
C ASP A 542 26.71 14.98 13.37
N LEU A 543 26.71 13.79 12.76
CA LEU A 543 27.05 12.55 13.46
C LEU A 543 28.19 11.80 12.78
N GLY A 544 29.40 11.91 13.38
CA GLY A 544 30.60 11.23 12.97
C GLY A 544 30.55 9.71 13.06
N PRO A 545 31.48 8.98 12.40
CA PRO A 545 31.40 7.53 12.15
C PRO A 545 31.60 6.69 13.43
N PRO A 546 30.86 5.57 13.57
CA PRO A 546 31.06 4.64 14.68
C PRO A 546 32.23 3.71 14.44
N GLY A 547 33.07 3.55 15.48
CA GLY A 547 34.20 2.67 15.51
C GLY A 547 33.85 1.19 15.56
N ASP A 548 34.73 0.47 14.95
CA ASP A 548 34.92 -0.97 14.82
C ASP A 548 34.69 -1.77 16.13
N ARG A 549 33.75 -2.74 16.14
CA ARG A 549 33.70 -3.85 17.12
C ARG A 549 33.02 -5.09 16.55
N GLY A 550 33.86 -6.13 16.34
CA GLY A 550 33.59 -7.52 16.71
C GLY A 550 32.44 -8.25 16.02
N HIS A 551 32.79 -9.14 15.10
CA HIS A 551 31.95 -10.22 14.59
C HIS A 551 31.38 -11.09 15.74
N VAL A 552 30.04 -11.10 15.83
CA VAL A 552 29.31 -12.19 16.50
C VAL A 552 28.48 -12.85 15.41
N GLY A 553 28.70 -14.15 15.17
CA GLY A 553 27.99 -14.92 14.18
C GLY A 553 26.49 -14.93 14.45
N MET A 554 25.72 -14.59 13.44
CA MET A 554 24.27 -14.74 13.43
C MET A 554 23.95 -16.03 12.66
N ASP A 555 23.18 -16.91 13.31
CA ASP A 555 22.51 -18.01 12.66
C ASP A 555 21.46 -17.43 11.69
N GLU A 556 21.74 -17.57 10.41
CA GLU A 556 20.77 -17.26 9.35
C GLU A 556 19.75 -18.39 9.24
N GLU A 557 18.58 -18.22 9.82
CA GLU A 557 17.42 -19.03 9.44
C GLU A 557 16.97 -18.61 8.03
N ARG A 558 17.41 -19.36 7.03
CA ARG A 558 17.03 -19.19 5.63
C ARG A 558 15.68 -19.85 5.37
N TYR A 559 14.78 -19.10 4.76
CA TYR A 559 13.54 -19.61 4.20
C TYR A 559 13.85 -20.61 3.07
N SER A 560 13.52 -21.88 3.31
CA SER A 560 13.44 -22.90 2.28
C SER A 560 11.98 -23.00 1.84
N LEU A 561 11.72 -22.79 0.56
CA LEU A 561 10.45 -23.21 -0.04
C LEU A 561 10.32 -24.72 0.26
N GLY A 562 9.36 -25.07 1.14
CA GLY A 562 9.28 -26.35 1.79
C GLY A 562 9.38 -27.52 0.81
N SER A 563 10.47 -28.23 0.89
CA SER A 563 10.48 -29.62 0.45
C SER A 563 9.54 -30.35 1.40
N GLY A 564 8.36 -30.72 0.92
CA GLY A 564 7.40 -31.51 1.68
C GLY A 564 8.07 -32.79 2.18
N SER A 565 8.21 -32.92 3.49
CA SER A 565 8.41 -34.23 4.07
C SER A 565 7.13 -35.01 3.82
N SER A 566 7.23 -36.04 2.98
CA SER A 566 6.23 -37.08 2.87
C SER A 566 6.15 -37.77 4.22
N ASP A 567 5.12 -37.47 5.00
CA ASP A 567 4.70 -38.32 6.10
C ASP A 567 4.10 -39.58 5.45
N GLU A 568 4.92 -40.62 5.36
CA GLU A 568 4.44 -41.99 5.16
C GLU A 568 3.61 -42.36 6.38
N GLU A 569 2.28 -42.44 6.21
CA GLU A 569 1.41 -43.11 7.16
C GLU A 569 1.73 -44.61 7.13
N ASP A 570 2.46 -45.09 8.13
CA ASP A 570 2.61 -46.49 8.44
C ASP A 570 1.23 -47.07 8.87
N GLU A 571 0.53 -47.70 7.94
CA GLU A 571 -0.53 -48.63 8.26
C GLU A 571 0.04 -49.87 8.95
N ALA A 572 0.02 -49.89 10.28
CA ALA A 572 0.30 -51.05 11.07
C ALA A 572 -0.83 -52.07 10.97
N HIS A 573 -0.69 -53.03 10.09
CA HIS A 573 -1.50 -54.26 10.10
C HIS A 573 -1.21 -55.09 11.37
N GLY A 574 -2.08 -54.98 12.36
CA GLY A 574 -2.13 -55.85 13.52
C GLY A 574 -2.60 -57.24 13.12
N LYS A 575 -1.68 -58.20 13.02
CA LYS A 575 -2.00 -59.64 13.02
C LYS A 575 -2.21 -60.14 14.45
N ALA A 576 -3.45 -60.44 14.75
CA ALA A 576 -3.79 -61.24 15.91
C ALA A 576 -3.18 -62.68 15.81
N LYS A 577 -2.36 -63.07 16.76
CA LYS A 577 -2.08 -64.47 17.05
C LYS A 577 -2.58 -64.79 18.46
N GLY A 578 -3.62 -65.57 18.52
CA GLY A 578 -4.04 -66.22 19.73
C GLY A 578 -3.09 -67.34 20.12
N HIS A 579 -2.78 -67.46 21.41
CA HIS A 579 -2.38 -68.71 22.03
C HIS A 579 -2.99 -68.76 23.42
N GLY A 580 -3.80 -69.78 23.58
CA GLY A 580 -4.32 -70.18 24.87
C GLY A 580 -3.38 -71.12 25.63
N ARG A 581 -3.70 -71.23 26.92
CA ARG A 581 -3.35 -72.25 27.97
C ARG A 581 -2.55 -71.60 29.09
N GLN A 582 -2.85 -71.75 30.27
CA GLN A 582 -3.59 -72.60 31.22
C GLN A 582 -4.00 -71.74 32.40
#